data_77cd21a1ea33ee09c3bb0d5e1fb5bce0
#
_entry.id   77cd21a1ea33ee09c3bb0d5e1fb5bce0
#
_cell.length_a   1.000
_cell.length_b   1.000
_cell.length_c   1.000
_cell.angle_alpha   90.00
_cell.angle_beta   90.00
_cell.angle_gamma   90.00
#
_symmetry.space_group_name_H-M   'P 1'
#
loop_
_entity.id
_entity.type
_entity.pdbx_description
1 polymer ?
#
loop_
_entity_poly.entity_id
_entity_poly.type
_entity_poly.pdbx_seq_one_letter_code
_entity_poly.pdbx_strand_id
1 'polypeptide(L)'
;MTVSEIIRDRRTIREFNDKKLSLDIITELLDTAVWAPYHGLPEPWRFLVFSDHGIDRLSDMIYQALSQTERKEYGDKLKKHLSTVPVAVVVVGKLDRNQKIMDEVSASVSALIQNFQLAAWEKEIGVVWKTQSYMHTPQISKSLELKSDEKLAGILLCGYFDKKPLKHSRNPAVSRTIFIKE
;
A
#
# COMPACT_ATOMS: atom_id res chain seq x y z
N MET A 1 -22.77 -0.04 -2.27
CA MET A 1 -22.35 -1.15 -1.37
C MET A 1 -22.25 -0.63 0.05
N THR A 2 -22.65 -1.42 1.05
CA THR A 2 -22.39 -1.11 2.46
C THR A 2 -20.91 -1.32 2.80
N VAL A 3 -20.43 -0.75 3.90
CA VAL A 3 -19.05 -0.96 4.36
C VAL A 3 -18.73 -2.46 4.53
N SER A 4 -19.69 -3.23 5.09
CA SER A 4 -19.54 -4.68 5.24
C SER A 4 -19.41 -5.42 3.91
N GLU A 5 -20.12 -4.98 2.89
CA GLU A 5 -20.02 -5.55 1.53
C GLU A 5 -18.67 -5.22 0.92
N ILE A 6 -18.22 -3.96 1.00
CA ILE A 6 -16.92 -3.53 0.48
C ILE A 6 -15.78 -4.34 1.13
N ILE A 7 -15.78 -4.47 2.46
CA ILE A 7 -14.76 -5.24 3.19
C ILE A 7 -14.72 -6.70 2.73
N ARG A 8 -15.89 -7.33 2.53
CA ARG A 8 -15.97 -8.74 2.11
C ARG A 8 -15.69 -8.94 0.63
N ASP A 9 -15.92 -7.92 -0.18
CA ASP A 9 -15.84 -7.98 -1.64
C ASP A 9 -14.47 -7.56 -2.18
N ARG A 10 -13.76 -6.65 -1.50
CA ARG A 10 -12.45 -6.18 -1.91
C ARG A 10 -11.46 -7.33 -2.17
N ARG A 11 -10.74 -7.22 -3.29
CA ARG A 11 -9.65 -8.13 -3.66
C ARG A 11 -8.37 -7.35 -3.89
N THR A 12 -7.25 -8.03 -3.73
CA THR A 12 -5.95 -7.54 -4.18
C THR A 12 -5.89 -7.67 -5.69
N ILE A 13 -5.77 -6.55 -6.39
CA ILE A 13 -5.63 -6.49 -7.85
C ILE A 13 -4.16 -6.29 -8.18
N ARG A 14 -3.63 -7.12 -9.07
CA ARG A 14 -2.22 -7.08 -9.48
C ARG A 14 -2.05 -6.72 -10.95
N GLU A 15 -3.09 -6.85 -11.75
CA GLU A 15 -3.12 -6.53 -13.17
C GLU A 15 -4.13 -5.41 -13.39
N PHE A 16 -3.70 -4.37 -14.05
CA PHE A 16 -4.50 -3.18 -14.32
C PHE A 16 -4.73 -3.04 -15.81
N ASN A 17 -5.83 -2.40 -16.20
CA ASN A 17 -6.10 -2.04 -17.58
C ASN A 17 -5.54 -0.64 -17.91
N ASP A 18 -5.64 -0.25 -19.18
CA ASP A 18 -5.05 0.99 -19.70
C ASP A 18 -5.88 2.25 -19.38
N LYS A 19 -6.98 2.13 -18.62
CA LYS A 19 -7.79 3.27 -18.23
C LYS A 19 -6.99 4.17 -17.30
N LYS A 20 -6.84 5.44 -17.67
CA LYS A 20 -6.12 6.42 -16.87
C LYS A 20 -6.77 6.65 -15.52
N LEU A 21 -5.97 6.65 -14.48
CA LEU A 21 -6.36 7.00 -13.12
C LEU A 21 -5.87 8.41 -12.80
N SER A 22 -6.82 9.35 -12.54
CA SER A 22 -6.44 10.74 -12.28
C SER A 22 -5.85 10.92 -10.88
N LEU A 23 -4.96 11.90 -10.74
CA LEU A 23 -4.37 12.26 -9.46
C LEU A 23 -5.39 12.88 -8.50
N ASP A 24 -6.44 13.51 -9.01
CA ASP A 24 -7.53 14.06 -8.17
C ASP A 24 -8.24 12.93 -7.42
N ILE A 25 -8.49 11.79 -8.08
CA ILE A 25 -9.07 10.62 -7.44
C ILE A 25 -8.12 10.07 -6.36
N ILE A 26 -6.82 10.00 -6.65
CA ILE A 26 -5.82 9.57 -5.66
C ILE A 26 -5.82 10.50 -4.45
N THR A 27 -5.89 11.81 -4.67
CA THR A 27 -5.98 12.80 -3.58
C THR A 27 -7.23 12.59 -2.74
N GLU A 28 -8.40 12.42 -3.35
CA GLU A 28 -9.64 12.10 -2.65
C GLU A 28 -9.55 10.82 -1.81
N LEU A 29 -8.89 9.78 -2.36
CA LEU A 29 -8.67 8.53 -1.65
C LEU A 29 -7.73 8.71 -0.45
N LEU A 30 -6.69 9.53 -0.58
CA LEU A 30 -5.79 9.87 0.52
C LEU A 30 -6.49 10.70 1.59
N ASP A 31 -7.30 11.70 1.19
CA ASP A 31 -8.10 12.52 2.12
C ASP A 31 -9.09 11.67 2.94
N THR A 32 -9.61 10.60 2.34
CA THR A 32 -10.43 9.62 3.06
C THR A 32 -9.57 8.72 3.96
N ALA A 33 -8.41 8.29 3.49
CA ALA A 33 -7.55 7.35 4.21
C ALA A 33 -6.95 7.94 5.49
N VAL A 34 -6.62 9.23 5.51
CA VAL A 34 -6.03 9.91 6.67
C VAL A 34 -6.96 9.99 7.89
N TRP A 35 -8.24 9.67 7.75
CA TRP A 35 -9.17 9.49 8.87
C TRP A 35 -8.91 8.21 9.67
N ALA A 36 -7.80 7.53 9.43
CA ALA A 36 -7.34 6.43 10.27
C ALA A 36 -7.06 6.91 11.71
N PRO A 37 -7.39 6.10 12.72
CA PRO A 37 -7.20 6.51 14.12
C PRO A 37 -5.70 6.65 14.46
N TYR A 38 -5.34 7.78 15.05
CA TYR A 38 -4.04 8.03 15.63
C TYR A 38 -4.19 8.99 16.82
N HIS A 39 -3.48 8.73 17.91
CA HIS A 39 -3.60 9.51 19.15
C HIS A 39 -2.66 10.71 19.22
N GLY A 40 -1.60 10.72 18.41
CA GLY A 40 -0.57 11.75 18.45
C GLY A 40 -0.76 12.84 17.39
N LEU A 41 -0.02 13.95 17.57
CA LEU A 41 0.14 15.00 16.57
C LEU A 41 1.63 15.36 16.48
N PRO A 42 2.17 15.63 15.27
CA PRO A 42 1.50 15.52 13.96
C PRO A 42 1.29 14.06 13.54
N GLU A 43 0.41 13.87 12.55
CA GLU A 43 0.17 12.56 11.95
C GLU A 43 1.48 11.92 11.46
N PRO A 44 1.63 10.58 11.66
CA PRO A 44 2.92 9.93 11.47
C PRO A 44 3.16 9.44 10.05
N TRP A 45 2.50 9.99 9.05
CA TRP A 45 2.60 9.54 7.66
C TRP A 45 2.81 10.69 6.68
N ARG A 46 3.38 10.36 5.55
CA ARG A 46 3.38 11.17 4.33
C ARG A 46 3.36 10.27 3.10
N PHE A 47 3.08 10.85 1.95
CA PHE A 47 2.89 10.12 0.71
C PHE A 47 3.80 10.67 -0.39
N LEU A 48 4.30 9.73 -1.25
CA LEU A 48 4.90 10.07 -2.53
C LEU A 48 4.05 9.40 -3.60
N VAL A 49 3.52 10.18 -4.53
CA VAL A 49 2.66 9.68 -5.61
C VAL A 49 3.45 9.69 -6.92
N PHE A 50 3.48 8.56 -7.59
CA PHE A 50 4.15 8.36 -8.87
C PHE A 50 3.12 8.05 -9.94
N SER A 51 3.16 8.75 -11.06
CA SER A 51 2.35 8.54 -12.25
C SER A 51 3.19 8.78 -13.50
N ASP A 52 2.72 8.31 -14.64
CA ASP A 52 3.37 8.52 -15.93
C ASP A 52 4.88 8.18 -15.86
N HIS A 53 5.77 9.06 -16.30
CA HIS A 53 7.23 8.85 -16.18
C HIS A 53 7.74 8.70 -14.74
N GLY A 54 6.96 9.09 -13.74
CA GLY A 54 7.27 8.83 -12.34
C GLY A 54 7.28 7.33 -12.02
N ILE A 55 6.43 6.54 -12.68
CA ILE A 55 6.40 5.09 -12.54
C ILE A 55 7.72 4.46 -13.00
N ASP A 56 8.28 4.92 -14.12
CA ASP A 56 9.57 4.43 -14.61
C ASP A 56 10.68 4.74 -13.60
N ARG A 57 10.68 5.95 -13.02
CA ARG A 57 11.62 6.32 -11.95
C ARG A 57 11.49 5.43 -10.72
N LEU A 58 10.27 5.17 -10.25
CA LEU A 58 10.02 4.28 -9.12
C LEU A 58 10.48 2.85 -9.44
N SER A 59 10.21 2.37 -10.66
CA SER A 59 10.65 1.06 -11.15
C SER A 59 12.16 0.93 -11.12
N ASP A 60 12.88 1.95 -11.57
CA ASP A 60 14.35 1.97 -11.52
C ASP A 60 14.88 2.00 -10.08
N MET A 61 14.29 2.80 -9.19
CA MET A 61 14.64 2.83 -7.77
C MET A 61 14.49 1.45 -7.11
N ILE A 62 13.37 0.77 -7.38
CA ILE A 62 13.10 -0.57 -6.86
C ILE A 62 14.10 -1.57 -7.45
N TYR A 63 14.35 -1.53 -8.76
CA TYR A 63 15.31 -2.42 -9.43
C TYR A 63 16.72 -2.27 -8.82
N GLN A 64 17.16 -1.04 -8.54
CA GLN A 64 18.45 -0.78 -7.91
C GLN A 64 18.50 -1.25 -6.44
N ALA A 65 17.37 -1.34 -5.77
CA ALA A 65 17.28 -1.81 -4.39
C ALA A 65 17.25 -3.35 -4.28
N LEU A 66 17.03 -4.08 -5.38
CA LEU A 66 17.11 -5.54 -5.42
C LEU A 66 18.57 -6.01 -5.24
N SER A 67 18.74 -7.13 -4.56
CA SER A 67 20.01 -7.86 -4.55
C SER A 67 20.40 -8.36 -5.94
N GLN A 68 21.66 -8.74 -6.15
CA GLN A 68 22.10 -9.30 -7.43
C GLN A 68 21.33 -10.57 -7.81
N THR A 69 21.01 -11.42 -6.85
CA THR A 69 20.24 -12.64 -7.05
C THR A 69 18.81 -12.30 -7.49
N GLU A 70 18.13 -11.41 -6.77
CA GLU A 70 16.76 -10.99 -7.11
C GLU A 70 16.67 -10.33 -8.49
N ARG A 71 17.67 -9.50 -8.86
CA ARG A 71 17.73 -8.91 -10.21
C ARG A 71 17.79 -9.97 -11.29
N LYS A 72 18.62 -11.01 -11.12
CA LYS A 72 18.77 -12.11 -12.09
C LYS A 72 17.51 -12.97 -12.17
N GLU A 73 16.87 -13.23 -11.04
CA GLU A 73 15.71 -14.13 -10.98
C GLU A 73 14.43 -13.50 -11.52
N TYR A 74 14.14 -12.27 -11.14
CA TYR A 74 12.86 -11.63 -11.46
C TYR A 74 12.92 -10.13 -11.74
N GLY A 75 14.08 -9.48 -11.68
CA GLY A 75 14.22 -8.03 -11.78
C GLY A 75 13.56 -7.45 -13.04
N ASP A 76 13.82 -8.04 -14.22
CA ASP A 76 13.25 -7.56 -15.48
C ASP A 76 11.73 -7.79 -15.55
N LYS A 77 11.23 -8.90 -15.00
CA LYS A 77 9.79 -9.16 -14.91
C LYS A 77 9.10 -8.15 -14.01
N LEU A 78 9.74 -7.81 -12.88
CA LEU A 78 9.23 -6.80 -11.95
C LEU A 78 9.20 -5.43 -12.61
N LYS A 79 10.27 -5.04 -13.30
CA LYS A 79 10.35 -3.77 -14.03
C LYS A 79 9.26 -3.67 -15.11
N LYS A 80 9.08 -4.73 -15.90
CA LYS A 80 8.02 -4.81 -16.91
C LYS A 80 6.63 -4.74 -16.27
N HIS A 81 6.41 -5.39 -15.13
CA HIS A 81 5.13 -5.31 -14.42
C HIS A 81 4.87 -3.90 -13.88
N LEU A 82 5.88 -3.26 -13.30
CA LEU A 82 5.73 -1.90 -12.77
C LEU A 82 5.42 -0.88 -13.88
N SER A 83 5.99 -1.03 -15.08
CA SER A 83 5.71 -0.12 -16.20
C SER A 83 4.24 -0.16 -16.69
N THR A 84 3.45 -1.17 -16.30
CA THR A 84 2.02 -1.25 -16.62
C THR A 84 1.11 -0.67 -15.52
N VAL A 85 1.69 -0.14 -14.44
CA VAL A 85 0.94 0.41 -13.30
C VAL A 85 0.58 1.87 -13.59
N PRO A 86 -0.71 2.25 -13.54
CA PRO A 86 -1.11 3.64 -13.80
C PRO A 86 -0.62 4.63 -12.72
N VAL A 87 -0.74 4.25 -11.45
CA VAL A 87 -0.34 5.09 -10.31
C VAL A 87 0.22 4.22 -9.19
N ALA A 88 1.29 4.69 -8.55
CA ALA A 88 1.82 4.11 -7.32
C ALA A 88 1.85 5.15 -6.21
N VAL A 89 1.34 4.77 -5.03
CA VAL A 89 1.39 5.58 -3.81
C VAL A 89 2.36 4.92 -2.83
N VAL A 90 3.47 5.60 -2.57
CA VAL A 90 4.44 5.21 -1.55
C VAL A 90 3.97 5.80 -0.22
N VAL A 91 3.72 4.94 0.75
CA VAL A 91 3.32 5.33 2.10
C VAL A 91 4.54 5.29 3.00
N VAL A 92 4.89 6.43 3.56
CA VAL A 92 6.01 6.60 4.49
C VAL A 92 5.44 6.78 5.89
N GLY A 93 5.94 6.02 6.85
CA GLY A 93 5.60 6.14 8.26
C GLY A 93 6.78 6.69 9.09
N LYS A 94 6.48 7.37 10.18
CA LYS A 94 7.50 7.79 11.14
C LYS A 94 8.13 6.61 11.86
N LEU A 95 9.38 6.79 12.26
CA LEU A 95 10.07 5.91 13.20
C LEU A 95 10.15 6.62 14.56
N ASP A 96 10.02 5.86 15.64
CA ASP A 96 10.28 6.32 16.98
C ASP A 96 11.15 5.29 17.72
N ARG A 97 11.92 5.73 18.71
CA ARG A 97 12.73 4.84 19.56
C ARG A 97 11.91 4.12 20.61
N ASN A 98 10.75 4.67 20.96
CA ASN A 98 9.82 4.06 21.90
C ASN A 98 8.97 3.01 21.17
N GLN A 99 9.10 1.75 21.57
CA GLN A 99 8.41 0.63 20.95
C GLN A 99 6.88 0.80 20.99
N LYS A 100 6.32 1.31 22.06
CA LYS A 100 4.87 1.60 22.17
C LYS A 100 4.42 2.56 21.08
N ILE A 101 5.15 3.66 20.87
CA ILE A 101 4.84 4.64 19.81
C ILE A 101 4.99 3.99 18.43
N MET A 102 6.02 3.17 18.24
CA MET A 102 6.22 2.43 16.99
C MET A 102 5.06 1.49 16.67
N ASP A 103 4.52 0.80 17.67
CA ASP A 103 3.38 -0.10 17.50
C ASP A 103 2.12 0.69 17.15
N GLU A 104 1.87 1.82 17.81
CA GLU A 104 0.76 2.74 17.51
C GLU A 104 0.86 3.32 16.09
N VAL A 105 2.04 3.79 15.68
CA VAL A 105 2.30 4.28 14.32
C VAL A 105 2.07 3.17 13.29
N SER A 106 2.58 1.99 13.54
CA SER A 106 2.44 0.86 12.60
C SER A 106 0.98 0.43 12.45
N ALA A 107 0.22 0.40 13.55
CA ALA A 107 -1.21 0.10 13.53
C ALA A 107 -2.00 1.16 12.78
N SER A 108 -1.73 2.44 13.06
CA SER A 108 -2.40 3.58 12.41
C SER A 108 -2.13 3.65 10.91
N VAL A 109 -0.87 3.47 10.50
CA VAL A 109 -0.50 3.42 9.07
C VAL A 109 -1.15 2.23 8.36
N SER A 110 -1.25 1.08 9.03
CA SER A 110 -1.95 -0.09 8.48
C SER A 110 -3.45 0.15 8.33
N ALA A 111 -4.07 0.84 9.28
CA ALA A 111 -5.47 1.27 9.21
C ALA A 111 -5.69 2.28 8.07
N LEU A 112 -4.78 3.24 7.91
CA LEU A 112 -4.78 4.19 6.78
C LEU A 112 -4.73 3.46 5.44
N ILE A 113 -3.81 2.52 5.28
CA ILE A 113 -3.71 1.74 4.03
C ILE A 113 -4.97 0.93 3.79
N GLN A 114 -5.58 0.37 4.83
CA GLN A 114 -6.86 -0.34 4.70
C GLN A 114 -7.99 0.60 4.29
N ASN A 115 -8.11 1.79 4.90
CA ASN A 115 -9.09 2.80 4.50
C ASN A 115 -8.92 3.18 3.03
N PHE A 116 -7.69 3.44 2.59
CA PHE A 116 -7.38 3.72 1.19
C PHE A 116 -7.88 2.60 0.26
N GLN A 117 -7.59 1.34 0.60
CA GLN A 117 -7.99 0.20 -0.21
C GLN A 117 -9.51 0.01 -0.27
N LEU A 118 -10.23 0.31 0.80
CA LEU A 118 -11.70 0.20 0.84
C LEU A 118 -12.35 1.33 0.02
N ALA A 119 -11.88 2.57 0.18
CA ALA A 119 -12.35 3.71 -0.59
C ALA A 119 -12.04 3.55 -2.09
N ALA A 120 -10.86 3.03 -2.44
CA ALA A 120 -10.50 2.70 -3.82
C ALA A 120 -11.44 1.65 -4.41
N TRP A 121 -11.76 0.61 -3.65
CA TRP A 121 -12.66 -0.46 -4.08
C TRP A 121 -14.08 0.02 -4.34
N GLU A 122 -14.58 0.96 -3.55
CA GLU A 122 -15.87 1.61 -3.77
C GLU A 122 -15.96 2.32 -5.13
N LYS A 123 -14.83 2.86 -5.60
CA LYS A 123 -14.68 3.52 -6.90
C LYS A 123 -14.20 2.59 -8.02
N GLU A 124 -14.30 1.27 -7.82
CA GLU A 124 -13.84 0.25 -8.77
C GLU A 124 -12.34 0.35 -9.13
N ILE A 125 -11.54 0.87 -8.21
CA ILE A 125 -10.10 0.95 -8.34
C ILE A 125 -9.47 -0.21 -7.59
N GLY A 126 -8.68 -1.00 -8.32
CA GLY A 126 -7.88 -2.07 -7.77
C GLY A 126 -6.61 -1.57 -7.10
N VAL A 127 -6.26 -2.20 -5.99
CA VAL A 127 -5.03 -1.89 -5.26
C VAL A 127 -4.31 -3.17 -4.88
N VAL A 128 -2.98 -3.17 -5.00
CA VAL A 128 -2.10 -4.12 -4.31
C VAL A 128 -1.17 -3.37 -3.37
N TRP A 129 -1.14 -3.79 -2.13
CA TRP A 129 -0.17 -3.32 -1.13
C TRP A 129 1.08 -4.22 -1.18
N LYS A 130 2.20 -3.64 -1.59
CA LYS A 130 3.52 -4.29 -1.62
C LYS A 130 4.28 -4.05 -0.32
N THR A 131 4.87 -5.15 0.21
CA THR A 131 5.67 -5.17 1.46
C THR A 131 6.90 -6.08 1.29
N GLN A 132 7.62 -5.95 0.18
CA GLN A 132 8.71 -6.85 -0.21
C GLN A 132 10.05 -6.46 0.45
N SER A 133 11.03 -7.37 0.41
CA SER A 133 12.35 -7.24 1.03
C SER A 133 13.11 -5.97 0.66
N TYR A 134 13.06 -5.55 -0.60
CA TYR A 134 13.73 -4.34 -1.07
C TYR A 134 13.28 -3.06 -0.36
N MET A 135 12.08 -3.05 0.24
CA MET A 135 11.56 -1.90 0.98
C MET A 135 12.35 -1.58 2.25
N HIS A 136 13.15 -2.52 2.73
CA HIS A 136 13.96 -2.38 3.94
C HIS A 136 15.44 -2.11 3.64
N THR A 137 15.79 -1.91 2.38
CA THR A 137 17.18 -1.65 2.00
C THR A 137 17.54 -0.17 2.16
N PRO A 138 18.77 0.16 2.55
CA PRO A 138 19.25 1.55 2.57
C PRO A 138 19.16 2.22 1.20
N GLN A 139 19.27 1.44 0.13
CA GLN A 139 19.20 1.93 -1.23
C GLN A 139 17.84 2.55 -1.55
N ILE A 140 16.73 1.86 -1.24
CA ILE A 140 15.38 2.39 -1.51
C ILE A 140 15.11 3.61 -0.64
N SER A 141 15.52 3.59 0.64
CA SER A 141 15.38 4.72 1.55
C SER A 141 16.07 5.97 1.01
N LYS A 142 17.30 5.81 0.52
CA LYS A 142 18.06 6.91 -0.11
C LYS A 142 17.38 7.40 -1.40
N SER A 143 16.94 6.49 -2.27
CA SER A 143 16.30 6.85 -3.54
C SER A 143 14.97 7.58 -3.35
N LEU A 144 14.22 7.26 -2.30
CA LEU A 144 12.95 7.91 -1.93
C LEU A 144 13.15 9.12 -0.99
N GLU A 145 14.40 9.50 -0.71
CA GLU A 145 14.76 10.62 0.17
C GLU A 145 14.06 10.54 1.54
N LEU A 146 14.06 9.32 2.13
CA LEU A 146 13.51 9.13 3.45
C LEU A 146 14.42 9.77 4.50
N LYS A 147 13.80 10.45 5.47
CA LYS A 147 14.51 11.00 6.63
C LYS A 147 14.97 9.88 7.56
N SER A 148 15.90 10.20 8.48
CA SER A 148 16.43 9.23 9.45
C SER A 148 15.37 8.70 10.43
N ASP A 149 14.27 9.44 10.61
CA ASP A 149 13.11 9.09 11.42
C ASP A 149 11.92 8.58 10.58
N GLU A 150 12.17 8.08 9.38
CA GLU A 150 11.14 7.58 8.47
C GLU A 150 11.42 6.16 7.99
N LYS A 151 10.37 5.42 7.72
CA LYS A 151 10.41 4.10 7.05
C LYS A 151 9.40 4.01 5.94
N LEU A 152 9.72 3.22 4.93
CA LEU A 152 8.76 2.82 3.92
C LEU A 152 7.78 1.81 4.52
N ALA A 153 6.49 2.17 4.62
CA ALA A 153 5.44 1.33 5.20
C ALA A 153 4.74 0.47 4.14
N GLY A 154 4.69 0.95 2.90
CA GLY A 154 4.09 0.22 1.80
C GLY A 154 4.19 0.96 0.48
N ILE A 155 4.06 0.21 -0.60
CA ILE A 155 3.83 0.76 -1.95
C ILE A 155 2.49 0.22 -2.42
N LEU A 156 1.54 1.12 -2.67
CA LEU A 156 0.22 0.80 -3.18
C LEU A 156 0.24 1.00 -4.70
N LEU A 157 0.13 -0.08 -5.46
CA LEU A 157 -0.03 0.02 -6.91
C LEU A 157 -1.53 0.06 -7.20
N CYS A 158 -1.95 1.06 -7.95
CA CYS A 158 -3.36 1.42 -8.14
C CYS A 158 -3.71 1.53 -9.62
N GLY A 159 -4.91 1.07 -10.00
CA GLY A 159 -5.44 1.20 -11.35
C GLY A 159 -6.81 0.57 -11.50
N TYR A 160 -7.48 0.83 -12.62
CA TYR A 160 -8.68 0.10 -12.99
C TYR A 160 -8.32 -1.32 -13.46
N PHE A 161 -9.29 -2.23 -13.43
CA PHE A 161 -9.05 -3.64 -13.72
C PHE A 161 -10.27 -4.27 -14.40
N ASP A 162 -10.03 -5.31 -15.21
CA ASP A 162 -11.10 -6.00 -15.92
C ASP A 162 -11.52 -7.30 -15.22
N LYS A 163 -10.58 -7.92 -14.50
CA LYS A 163 -10.81 -9.23 -13.87
C LYS A 163 -10.72 -9.14 -12.36
N LYS A 164 -11.77 -9.59 -11.70
CA LYS A 164 -11.81 -9.72 -10.25
C LYS A 164 -11.34 -11.12 -9.84
N PRO A 165 -10.32 -11.25 -8.98
CA PRO A 165 -9.88 -12.55 -8.49
C PRO A 165 -10.97 -13.24 -7.67
N LEU A 166 -10.93 -14.58 -7.65
CA LEU A 166 -11.85 -15.39 -6.87
C LEU A 166 -11.79 -15.05 -5.38
N LYS A 167 -12.93 -15.16 -4.73
CA LYS A 167 -13.06 -14.98 -3.28
C LYS A 167 -12.48 -16.18 -2.56
N HIS A 168 -11.53 -15.94 -1.65
CA HIS A 168 -11.10 -16.95 -0.70
C HIS A 168 -12.03 -16.96 0.53
N SER A 169 -12.33 -18.15 1.04
CA SER A 169 -13.07 -18.33 2.28
C SER A 169 -12.28 -17.77 3.49
N ARG A 170 -13.01 -17.37 4.51
CA ARG A 170 -12.47 -17.03 5.83
C ARG A 170 -13.12 -17.92 6.87
N ASN A 171 -12.36 -18.33 7.87
CA ASN A 171 -12.93 -19.03 9.01
C ASN A 171 -13.91 -18.11 9.75
N PRO A 172 -15.06 -18.62 10.19
CA PRO A 172 -15.98 -17.84 11.01
C PRO A 172 -15.30 -17.33 12.28
N ALA A 173 -15.55 -16.08 12.66
CA ALA A 173 -14.94 -15.48 13.84
C ALA A 173 -15.26 -16.27 15.12
N VAL A 174 -16.44 -16.87 15.20
CA VAL A 174 -16.87 -17.68 16.36
C VAL A 174 -15.92 -18.82 16.66
N SER A 175 -15.24 -19.40 15.65
CA SER A 175 -14.27 -20.47 15.85
C SER A 175 -13.00 -20.05 16.61
N ARG A 176 -12.82 -18.74 16.84
CA ARG A 176 -11.68 -18.14 17.53
C ARG A 176 -12.12 -17.16 18.62
N THR A 177 -13.40 -17.22 19.01
CA THR A 177 -13.98 -16.35 20.02
C THR A 177 -14.25 -17.14 21.28
N ILE A 178 -13.76 -16.64 22.40
CA ILE A 178 -14.07 -17.16 23.73
C ILE A 178 -15.01 -16.14 24.38
N PHE A 179 -16.22 -16.59 24.72
CA PHE A 179 -17.18 -15.76 25.44
C PHE A 179 -16.97 -15.99 26.95
N ILE A 180 -16.47 -14.95 27.63
CA ILE A 180 -16.35 -14.96 29.09
C ILE A 180 -17.66 -14.40 29.63
N LYS A 181 -18.42 -15.24 30.32
CA LYS A 181 -19.64 -14.87 31.03
C LYS A 181 -19.43 -15.20 32.49
N GLU A 182 -19.80 -14.30 33.36
CA GLU A 182 -19.83 -14.56 34.78
C GLU A 182 -20.88 -15.59 35.14
#